data_87571a112428f4cafb473172c24889cb
#
_entry.id   87571a112428f4cafb473172c24889cb
#
_cell.length_a   1.000
_cell.length_b   1.000
_cell.length_c   1.000
_cell.angle_alpha   90.00
_cell.angle_beta   90.00
_cell.angle_gamma   90.00
#
_symmetry.space_group_name_H-M   'P 1'
#
loop_
_entity.id
_entity.type
_entity.pdbx_description
1 polymer ?
#
loop_
_entity_poly.entity_id
_entity_poly.type
_entity_poly.pdbx_seq_one_letter_code
_entity_poly.pdbx_strand_id
1 'polypeptide(L)'
;RDLRMSRGLGDVYKRQGVDIIFHPEADEMYADGFCSYVDMNGLTTELCGKTRPIHFRGVQTVVLKLFHIVTPDRAYFGQKDAQQLAVIKRMVKDLNVDTEIIGCPIIREEDGLAKSSRNTYLSADERKAALVLSRSLKIGKQLVDAGEKSAKAVKDAITAEINKEPLAKIDYVDVVDFDTITPVDEIKGTTLVAIAVYIGKTRLIDNFIA
;
A
#
# COMPACT_ATOMS: atom_id res chain seq x y z
N ARG A 1 -27.37 1.04 -3.48
CA ARG A 1 -26.32 0.36 -2.70
C ARG A 1 -26.81 -1.05 -2.33
N ASP A 2 -26.07 -2.09 -2.67
CA ASP A 2 -26.52 -3.46 -2.46
C ASP A 2 -26.31 -3.86 -0.99
N LEU A 3 -27.36 -3.75 -0.19
CA LEU A 3 -27.38 -4.18 1.22
C LEU A 3 -26.98 -5.66 1.43
N ARG A 4 -27.03 -6.46 0.35
CA ARG A 4 -26.61 -7.87 0.37
C ARG A 4 -25.08 -8.00 0.42
N MET A 5 -24.33 -7.09 -0.19
CA MET A 5 -22.86 -7.10 -0.10
C MET A 5 -22.35 -6.71 1.30
N SER A 6 -23.00 -5.78 1.98
CA SER A 6 -22.62 -5.40 3.34
C SER A 6 -22.90 -6.51 4.36
N ARG A 7 -23.99 -7.29 4.19
CA ARG A 7 -24.29 -8.47 5.04
C ARG A 7 -23.24 -9.56 4.85
N GLY A 8 -22.81 -9.84 3.62
CA GLY A 8 -21.75 -10.82 3.33
C GLY A 8 -20.40 -10.46 3.95
N LEU A 9 -20.00 -9.19 3.93
CA LEU A 9 -18.77 -8.71 4.58
C LEU A 9 -18.85 -8.82 6.11
N GLY A 10 -20.00 -8.45 6.72
CA GLY A 10 -20.22 -8.61 8.15
C GLY A 10 -20.05 -10.06 8.62
N ASP A 11 -20.59 -11.01 7.87
CA ASP A 11 -20.47 -12.43 8.19
C ASP A 11 -19.02 -12.95 8.02
N VAL A 12 -18.27 -12.43 7.06
CA VAL A 12 -16.85 -12.76 6.88
C VAL A 12 -16.05 -12.27 8.08
N TYR A 13 -16.23 -11.02 8.51
CA TYR A 13 -15.52 -10.48 9.66
C TYR A 13 -15.88 -11.17 10.97
N LYS A 14 -17.16 -11.48 11.21
CA LYS A 14 -17.58 -12.25 12.38
C LYS A 14 -16.93 -13.62 12.47
N ARG A 15 -16.80 -14.34 11.33
CA ARG A 15 -16.10 -15.63 11.28
C ARG A 15 -14.60 -15.52 11.54
N GLN A 16 -14.02 -14.34 11.41
CA GLN A 16 -12.61 -14.05 11.74
C GLN A 16 -12.43 -13.58 13.20
N GLY A 17 -13.47 -13.58 14.00
CA GLY A 17 -13.42 -13.20 15.42
C GLY A 17 -13.49 -11.70 15.69
N VAL A 18 -14.03 -10.91 14.74
CA VAL A 18 -14.26 -9.47 14.95
C VAL A 18 -15.45 -9.26 15.88
N ASP A 19 -15.26 -8.54 16.96
CA ASP A 19 -16.30 -8.25 17.98
C ASP A 19 -17.22 -7.11 17.53
N ILE A 20 -16.66 -6.05 16.93
CA ILE A 20 -17.39 -4.83 16.55
C ILE A 20 -17.01 -4.44 15.12
N ILE A 21 -18.01 -4.05 14.33
CA ILE A 21 -17.83 -3.47 12.99
C ILE A 21 -18.37 -2.04 13.02
N PHE A 22 -17.45 -1.06 12.97
CA PHE A 22 -17.79 0.35 12.80
C PHE A 22 -17.91 0.66 11.30
N HIS A 23 -19.11 1.00 10.83
CA HIS A 23 -19.39 1.21 9.42
C HIS A 23 -20.30 2.42 9.23
N PRO A 24 -19.77 3.64 9.39
CA PRO A 24 -20.53 4.86 9.15
C PRO A 24 -20.79 5.08 7.65
N GLU A 25 -21.83 5.81 7.32
CA GLU A 25 -22.04 6.32 5.97
C GLU A 25 -21.10 7.52 5.70
N ALA A 26 -20.88 7.84 4.41
CA ALA A 26 -19.94 8.89 4.05
C ALA A 26 -20.35 10.30 4.53
N ASP A 27 -21.66 10.58 4.55
CA ASP A 27 -22.23 11.83 5.05
C ASP A 27 -22.17 11.94 6.59
N GLU A 28 -22.20 10.82 7.32
CA GLU A 28 -21.94 10.80 8.76
C GLU A 28 -20.47 11.15 9.07
N MET A 29 -19.54 10.70 8.21
CA MET A 29 -18.11 11.02 8.35
C MET A 29 -17.78 12.44 7.87
N TYR A 30 -18.46 12.93 6.86
CA TYR A 30 -18.20 14.22 6.22
C TYR A 30 -19.53 14.98 6.05
N ALA A 31 -19.99 15.60 7.13
CA ALA A 31 -21.22 16.39 7.14
C ALA A 31 -21.10 17.63 6.22
N ASP A 32 -22.24 18.22 5.87
CA ASP A 32 -22.29 19.46 5.11
C ASP A 32 -21.43 20.55 5.77
N GLY A 33 -20.65 21.25 4.95
CA GLY A 33 -19.71 22.26 5.44
C GLY A 33 -18.37 21.73 5.95
N PHE A 34 -18.09 20.42 5.83
CA PHE A 34 -16.78 19.85 6.18
C PHE A 34 -15.64 20.50 5.38
N CYS A 35 -14.67 21.11 6.08
CA CYS A 35 -13.59 21.88 5.46
C CYS A 35 -12.21 21.67 6.13
N SER A 36 -12.10 20.76 7.09
CA SER A 36 -10.87 20.48 7.83
C SER A 36 -10.16 19.25 7.28
N TYR A 37 -8.85 19.35 7.03
CA TYR A 37 -8.06 18.26 6.47
C TYR A 37 -6.75 18.09 7.21
N VAL A 38 -6.21 16.87 7.19
CA VAL A 38 -4.84 16.58 7.57
C VAL A 38 -4.03 16.42 6.31
N ASP A 39 -2.93 17.19 6.21
CA ASP A 39 -2.03 17.14 5.07
C ASP A 39 -0.58 17.01 5.53
N MET A 40 0.28 16.50 4.68
CA MET A 40 1.69 16.24 4.99
C MET A 40 2.56 16.55 3.78
N ASN A 41 3.67 17.21 4.01
CA ASN A 41 4.72 17.43 3.02
C ASN A 41 5.78 16.32 3.11
N GLY A 42 6.51 16.09 2.02
CA GLY A 42 7.60 15.12 1.97
C GLY A 42 7.12 13.71 1.60
N LEU A 43 6.69 12.90 2.58
CA LEU A 43 6.34 11.50 2.36
C LEU A 43 5.22 11.25 1.33
N THR A 44 4.52 12.28 0.95
CA THR A 44 3.36 12.23 0.03
C THR A 44 3.68 12.72 -1.38
N THR A 45 4.93 13.07 -1.68
CA THR A 45 5.33 13.64 -2.98
C THR A 45 5.89 12.62 -3.97
N GLU A 46 6.33 11.46 -3.49
CA GLU A 46 6.90 10.38 -4.30
C GLU A 46 5.96 9.18 -4.41
N LEU A 47 6.35 8.17 -5.19
CA LEU A 47 5.59 6.94 -5.39
C LEU A 47 4.12 7.20 -5.78
N CYS A 48 3.17 6.64 -5.00
CA CYS A 48 1.73 6.85 -5.21
C CYS A 48 1.31 8.32 -5.06
N GLY A 49 2.00 9.11 -4.24
CA GLY A 49 1.71 10.53 -4.04
C GLY A 49 1.97 11.36 -5.29
N LYS A 50 3.00 11.02 -6.06
CA LYS A 50 3.35 11.68 -7.31
C LYS A 50 2.24 11.57 -8.37
N THR A 51 1.61 10.41 -8.46
CA THR A 51 0.53 10.14 -9.43
C THR A 51 -0.87 10.45 -8.87
N ARG A 52 -1.00 10.64 -7.56
CA ARG A 52 -2.26 10.87 -6.85
C ARG A 52 -2.11 11.97 -5.78
N PRO A 53 -1.91 13.23 -6.14
CA PRO A 53 -1.48 14.30 -5.22
C PRO A 53 -2.38 14.53 -4.00
N ILE A 54 -3.71 14.33 -4.12
CA ILE A 54 -4.66 14.55 -3.01
C ILE A 54 -4.98 13.28 -2.22
N HIS A 55 -4.45 12.13 -2.64
CA HIS A 55 -4.83 10.84 -2.06
C HIS A 55 -4.50 10.75 -0.57
N PHE A 56 -3.27 11.10 -0.21
CA PHE A 56 -2.82 10.98 1.17
C PHE A 56 -3.46 11.98 2.12
N ARG A 57 -3.88 13.16 1.64
CA ARG A 57 -4.73 14.06 2.42
C ARG A 57 -6.03 13.36 2.84
N GLY A 58 -6.69 12.68 1.91
CA GLY A 58 -7.89 11.90 2.22
C GLY A 58 -7.61 10.76 3.20
N VAL A 59 -6.54 10.00 2.98
CA VAL A 59 -6.13 8.89 3.88
C VAL A 59 -5.87 9.38 5.30
N GLN A 60 -5.04 10.41 5.45
CA GLN A 60 -4.71 10.97 6.77
C GLN A 60 -5.94 11.51 7.48
N THR A 61 -6.79 12.25 6.76
CA THR A 61 -7.99 12.83 7.34
C THR A 61 -8.94 11.75 7.84
N VAL A 62 -9.25 10.73 7.04
CA VAL A 62 -10.18 9.68 7.46
C VAL A 62 -9.60 8.82 8.58
N VAL A 63 -8.31 8.49 8.52
CA VAL A 63 -7.67 7.66 9.54
C VAL A 63 -7.61 8.40 10.87
N LEU A 64 -7.26 9.70 10.87
CA LEU A 64 -7.25 10.49 12.10
C LEU A 64 -8.66 10.62 12.70
N LYS A 65 -9.70 10.84 11.87
CA LYS A 65 -11.10 10.82 12.34
C LYS A 65 -11.45 9.50 13.01
N LEU A 66 -11.08 8.37 12.39
CA LEU A 66 -11.31 7.04 12.98
C LEU A 66 -10.57 6.86 14.30
N PHE A 67 -9.32 7.33 14.43
CA PHE A 67 -8.58 7.27 15.68
C PHE A 67 -9.25 8.09 16.80
N HIS A 68 -9.79 9.27 16.49
CA HIS A 68 -10.52 10.06 17.47
C HIS A 68 -11.88 9.48 17.87
N ILE A 69 -12.55 8.78 16.94
CA ILE A 69 -13.86 8.15 17.22
C ILE A 69 -13.70 6.86 18.03
N VAL A 70 -12.73 6.04 17.64
CA VAL A 70 -12.54 4.70 18.22
C VAL A 70 -11.57 4.70 19.39
N THR A 71 -10.62 5.64 19.41
CA THR A 71 -9.54 5.73 20.43
C THR A 71 -8.82 4.39 20.66
N PRO A 72 -8.31 3.74 19.61
CA PRO A 72 -7.74 2.41 19.74
C PRO A 72 -6.34 2.47 20.35
N ASP A 73 -5.97 1.51 21.22
CA ASP A 73 -4.59 1.33 21.69
C ASP A 73 -3.67 0.93 20.52
N ARG A 74 -4.18 0.15 19.57
CA ARG A 74 -3.43 -0.37 18.41
C ARG A 74 -4.23 -0.32 17.13
N ALA A 75 -3.54 0.04 16.03
CA ALA A 75 -4.11 0.01 14.69
C ALA A 75 -3.19 -0.76 13.74
N TYR A 76 -3.78 -1.63 12.92
CA TYR A 76 -3.04 -2.56 12.06
C TYR A 76 -3.18 -2.16 10.59
N PHE A 77 -2.04 -1.99 9.91
CA PHE A 77 -1.99 -1.61 8.49
C PHE A 77 -1.13 -2.57 7.69
N GLY A 78 -1.63 -3.00 6.54
CA GLY A 78 -0.89 -3.91 5.67
C GLY A 78 0.32 -3.24 5.01
N GLN A 79 1.50 -3.88 5.10
CA GLN A 79 2.74 -3.42 4.44
C GLN A 79 2.62 -3.36 2.92
N LYS A 80 1.65 -4.03 2.32
CA LYS A 80 1.40 -3.92 0.88
C LYS A 80 1.23 -2.46 0.44
N ASP A 81 0.54 -1.66 1.23
CA ASP A 81 0.39 -0.22 1.03
C ASP A 81 1.47 0.53 1.85
N ALA A 82 2.74 0.23 1.57
CA ALA A 82 3.89 0.63 2.38
C ALA A 82 4.01 2.14 2.59
N GLN A 83 3.79 2.94 1.54
CA GLN A 83 3.79 4.40 1.67
C GLN A 83 2.66 4.88 2.59
N GLN A 84 1.48 4.29 2.52
CA GLN A 84 0.38 4.60 3.44
C GLN A 84 0.76 4.28 4.89
N LEU A 85 1.42 3.14 5.13
CA LEU A 85 1.90 2.77 6.45
C LEU A 85 2.93 3.79 6.98
N ALA A 86 3.89 4.22 6.17
CA ALA A 86 4.87 5.24 6.53
C ALA A 86 4.20 6.58 6.85
N VAL A 87 3.28 7.04 5.99
CA VAL A 87 2.50 8.28 6.18
C VAL A 87 1.68 8.25 7.47
N ILE A 88 1.00 7.13 7.78
CA ILE A 88 0.19 7.01 9.00
C ILE A 88 1.09 6.99 10.24
N LYS A 89 2.19 6.25 10.23
CA LYS A 89 3.17 6.25 11.32
C LYS A 89 3.70 7.66 11.59
N ARG A 90 4.03 8.40 10.54
CA ARG A 90 4.51 9.77 10.66
C ARG A 90 3.43 10.70 11.21
N MET A 91 2.21 10.63 10.72
CA MET A 91 1.07 11.40 11.19
C MET A 91 0.82 11.19 12.68
N VAL A 92 0.77 9.94 13.13
CA VAL A 92 0.57 9.58 14.54
C VAL A 92 1.66 10.17 15.42
N LYS A 93 2.92 10.08 14.99
CA LYS A 93 4.07 10.66 15.71
C LYS A 93 4.01 12.18 15.78
N ASP A 94 3.77 12.86 14.66
CA ASP A 94 3.80 14.32 14.57
C ASP A 94 2.61 14.98 15.28
N LEU A 95 1.45 14.34 15.29
CA LEU A 95 0.23 14.83 15.91
C LEU A 95 -0.02 14.28 17.34
N ASN A 96 0.95 13.57 17.91
CA ASN A 96 0.88 12.99 19.25
C ASN A 96 -0.40 12.15 19.47
N VAL A 97 -0.79 11.36 18.46
CA VAL A 97 -1.95 10.46 18.58
C VAL A 97 -1.54 9.24 19.41
N ASP A 98 -2.29 8.95 20.45
CA ASP A 98 -2.01 7.84 21.37
C ASP A 98 -2.54 6.50 20.81
N THR A 99 -1.94 6.06 19.69
CA THR A 99 -2.28 4.81 19.01
C THR A 99 -1.00 4.16 18.47
N GLU A 100 -0.70 2.94 18.86
CA GLU A 100 0.43 2.18 18.31
C GLU A 100 0.10 1.69 16.89
N ILE A 101 0.93 2.03 15.88
CA ILE A 101 0.74 1.60 14.50
C ILE A 101 1.56 0.35 14.20
N ILE A 102 0.88 -0.76 13.95
CA ILE A 102 1.48 -2.06 13.65
C ILE A 102 1.38 -2.34 12.15
N GLY A 103 2.55 -2.52 11.51
CA GLY A 103 2.64 -2.98 10.13
C GLY A 103 2.47 -4.49 10.04
N CYS A 104 1.50 -4.94 9.23
CA CYS A 104 1.26 -6.36 8.99
C CYS A 104 1.96 -6.82 7.70
N PRO A 105 2.59 -8.00 7.68
CA PRO A 105 3.21 -8.55 6.48
C PRO A 105 2.24 -8.66 5.31
N ILE A 106 2.78 -8.62 4.09
CA ILE A 106 2.00 -8.80 2.87
C ILE A 106 1.44 -10.23 2.82
N ILE A 107 0.13 -10.35 2.77
CA ILE A 107 -0.54 -11.64 2.51
C ILE A 107 -0.56 -11.87 1.01
N ARG A 108 -0.18 -13.08 0.59
CA ARG A 108 -0.12 -13.46 -0.82
C ARG A 108 -1.09 -14.61 -1.12
N GLU A 109 -1.53 -14.69 -2.36
CA GLU A 109 -2.18 -15.88 -2.91
C GLU A 109 -1.16 -17.03 -3.00
N GLU A 110 -1.61 -18.26 -3.22
CA GLU A 110 -0.75 -19.47 -3.31
C GLU A 110 0.32 -19.35 -4.40
N ASP A 111 0.04 -18.62 -5.48
CA ASP A 111 0.94 -18.36 -6.59
C ASP A 111 1.87 -17.15 -6.40
N GLY A 112 1.79 -16.50 -5.23
CA GLY A 112 2.65 -15.40 -4.82
C GLY A 112 2.12 -14.00 -5.10
N LEU A 113 1.01 -13.83 -5.83
CA LEU A 113 0.42 -12.50 -6.03
C LEU A 113 -0.05 -11.90 -4.70
N ALA A 114 0.32 -10.64 -4.44
CA ALA A 114 -0.16 -9.93 -3.25
C ALA A 114 -1.70 -9.84 -3.26
N LYS A 115 -2.36 -10.22 -2.16
CA LYS A 115 -3.82 -10.15 -2.05
C LYS A 115 -4.32 -8.71 -2.17
N SER A 116 -5.32 -8.53 -3.05
CA SER A 116 -5.96 -7.25 -3.28
C SER A 116 -7.38 -7.46 -3.81
N SER A 117 -8.32 -6.61 -3.38
CA SER A 117 -9.64 -6.55 -4.01
C SER A 117 -9.58 -6.23 -5.51
N ARG A 118 -8.53 -5.55 -5.96
CA ARG A 118 -8.31 -5.26 -7.39
C ARG A 118 -8.00 -6.50 -8.22
N ASN A 119 -7.55 -7.60 -7.61
CA ASN A 119 -7.29 -8.84 -8.33
C ASN A 119 -8.57 -9.41 -8.97
N THR A 120 -9.76 -9.07 -8.43
CA THR A 120 -11.06 -9.48 -8.99
C THR A 120 -11.42 -8.80 -10.30
N TYR A 121 -10.71 -7.72 -10.67
CA TYR A 121 -10.93 -6.99 -11.93
C TYR A 121 -10.13 -7.57 -13.11
N LEU A 122 -9.20 -8.48 -12.82
CA LEU A 122 -8.33 -9.08 -13.83
C LEU A 122 -9.07 -10.19 -14.59
N SER A 123 -8.94 -10.19 -15.92
CA SER A 123 -9.27 -11.36 -16.74
C SER A 123 -8.34 -12.54 -16.42
N ALA A 124 -8.65 -13.72 -16.93
CA ALA A 124 -7.82 -14.92 -16.68
C ALA A 124 -6.37 -14.74 -17.18
N ASP A 125 -6.17 -14.07 -18.31
CA ASP A 125 -4.83 -13.82 -18.86
C ASP A 125 -4.13 -12.70 -18.11
N GLU A 126 -4.83 -11.61 -17.77
CA GLU A 126 -4.29 -10.54 -16.91
C GLU A 126 -3.91 -11.07 -15.52
N ARG A 127 -4.68 -12.02 -14.97
CA ARG A 127 -4.38 -12.64 -13.67
C ARG A 127 -3.07 -13.43 -13.69
N LYS A 128 -2.77 -14.13 -14.82
CA LYS A 128 -1.48 -14.81 -15.03
C LYS A 128 -0.35 -13.81 -15.21
N ALA A 129 -0.57 -12.77 -16.03
CA ALA A 129 0.39 -11.71 -16.28
C ALA A 129 0.76 -10.96 -14.98
N ALA A 130 -0.20 -10.76 -14.07
CA ALA A 130 0.02 -10.10 -12.78
C ALA A 130 1.09 -10.76 -11.90
N LEU A 131 1.39 -12.04 -12.10
CA LEU A 131 2.46 -12.74 -11.38
C LEU A 131 3.86 -12.15 -11.66
N VAL A 132 4.01 -11.36 -12.72
CA VAL A 132 5.25 -10.65 -12.99
C VAL A 132 5.65 -9.72 -11.85
N LEU A 133 4.68 -9.15 -11.09
CA LEU A 133 4.96 -8.28 -9.96
C LEU A 133 5.75 -9.03 -8.87
N SER A 134 5.22 -10.14 -8.39
CA SER A 134 5.88 -10.93 -7.35
C SER A 134 7.19 -11.56 -7.83
N ARG A 135 7.23 -12.01 -9.10
CA ARG A 135 8.42 -12.59 -9.72
C ARG A 135 9.56 -11.57 -9.84
N SER A 136 9.27 -10.36 -10.30
CA SER A 136 10.26 -9.29 -10.43
C SER A 136 10.81 -8.83 -9.08
N LEU A 137 9.96 -8.69 -8.07
CA LEU A 137 10.40 -8.36 -6.71
C LEU A 137 11.24 -9.46 -6.08
N LYS A 138 10.94 -10.74 -6.37
CA LYS A 138 11.77 -11.86 -5.93
C LYS A 138 13.20 -11.77 -6.51
N ILE A 139 13.33 -11.38 -7.78
CA ILE A 139 14.64 -11.14 -8.41
C ILE A 139 15.37 -9.99 -7.70
N GLY A 140 14.70 -8.86 -7.49
CA GLY A 140 15.29 -7.72 -6.77
C GLY A 140 15.73 -8.10 -5.36
N LYS A 141 14.88 -8.85 -4.64
CA LYS A 141 15.23 -9.32 -3.28
C LYS A 141 16.43 -10.28 -3.28
N GLN A 142 16.51 -11.19 -4.24
CA GLN A 142 17.65 -12.10 -4.36
C GLN A 142 18.98 -11.36 -4.58
N LEU A 143 18.98 -10.28 -5.38
CA LEU A 143 20.16 -9.43 -5.55
C LEU A 143 20.58 -8.77 -4.24
N VAL A 144 19.63 -8.20 -3.50
CA VAL A 144 19.89 -7.58 -2.20
C VAL A 144 20.42 -8.63 -1.19
N ASP A 145 19.79 -9.79 -1.13
CA ASP A 145 20.19 -10.89 -0.24
C ASP A 145 21.60 -11.43 -0.61
N ALA A 146 22.01 -11.30 -1.88
CA ALA A 146 23.35 -11.61 -2.36
C ALA A 146 24.38 -10.50 -2.10
N GLY A 147 23.98 -9.39 -1.49
CA GLY A 147 24.86 -8.28 -1.13
C GLY A 147 24.90 -7.11 -2.12
N GLU A 148 24.03 -7.09 -3.14
CA GLU A 148 23.89 -5.92 -4.02
C GLU A 148 23.35 -4.72 -3.24
N LYS A 149 24.08 -3.61 -3.29
CA LYS A 149 23.70 -2.36 -2.60
C LYS A 149 23.26 -1.25 -3.54
N SER A 150 23.50 -1.40 -4.85
CA SER A 150 23.11 -0.39 -5.82
C SER A 150 21.60 -0.40 -6.03
N ALA A 151 20.92 0.67 -5.61
CA ALA A 151 19.49 0.86 -5.86
C ALA A 151 19.19 0.81 -7.37
N LYS A 152 20.09 1.38 -8.19
CA LYS A 152 19.97 1.35 -9.65
C LYS A 152 20.01 -0.08 -10.19
N ALA A 153 20.94 -0.92 -9.76
CA ALA A 153 21.05 -2.30 -10.24
C ALA A 153 19.79 -3.11 -9.91
N VAL A 154 19.26 -2.95 -8.70
CA VAL A 154 18.01 -3.59 -8.29
C VAL A 154 16.81 -3.10 -9.11
N LYS A 155 16.68 -1.78 -9.31
CA LYS A 155 15.63 -1.19 -10.19
C LYS A 155 15.70 -1.73 -11.62
N ASP A 156 16.89 -1.76 -12.20
CA ASP A 156 17.10 -2.20 -13.57
C ASP A 156 16.72 -3.68 -13.74
N ALA A 157 17.07 -4.54 -12.79
CA ALA A 157 16.74 -5.96 -12.81
C ALA A 157 15.21 -6.20 -12.70
N ILE A 158 14.54 -5.48 -11.79
CA ILE A 158 13.08 -5.55 -11.62
C ILE A 158 12.39 -5.05 -12.89
N THR A 159 12.83 -3.92 -13.44
CA THR A 159 12.28 -3.32 -14.66
C THR A 159 12.44 -4.25 -15.85
N ALA A 160 13.62 -4.87 -16.02
CA ALA A 160 13.88 -5.81 -17.09
C ALA A 160 12.96 -7.04 -17.04
N GLU A 161 12.67 -7.53 -15.82
CA GLU A 161 11.74 -8.66 -15.64
C GLU A 161 10.29 -8.26 -15.96
N ILE A 162 9.82 -7.10 -15.49
CA ILE A 162 8.45 -6.63 -15.77
C ILE A 162 8.25 -6.41 -17.27
N ASN A 163 9.24 -5.87 -17.98
CA ASN A 163 9.15 -5.60 -19.42
C ASN A 163 9.10 -6.85 -20.30
N LYS A 164 9.31 -8.05 -19.74
CA LYS A 164 9.08 -9.31 -20.46
C LYS A 164 7.59 -9.66 -20.59
N GLU A 165 6.74 -9.02 -19.80
CA GLU A 165 5.29 -9.27 -19.81
C GLU A 165 4.58 -8.22 -20.67
N PRO A 166 4.01 -8.62 -21.84
CA PRO A 166 3.41 -7.68 -22.78
C PRO A 166 2.18 -6.93 -22.23
N LEU A 167 1.47 -7.50 -21.27
CA LEU A 167 0.30 -6.88 -20.65
C LEU A 167 0.67 -5.94 -19.50
N ALA A 168 1.96 -5.87 -19.11
CA ALA A 168 2.44 -5.02 -18.04
C ALA A 168 2.89 -3.65 -18.55
N LYS A 169 2.44 -2.60 -17.87
CA LYS A 169 2.94 -1.24 -18.06
C LYS A 169 3.38 -0.67 -16.72
N ILE A 170 4.66 -0.40 -16.58
CA ILE A 170 5.23 0.17 -15.36
C ILE A 170 4.68 1.57 -15.13
N ASP A 171 4.19 1.86 -13.93
CA ASP A 171 3.92 3.19 -13.42
C ASP A 171 5.17 3.72 -12.70
N TYR A 172 5.70 2.94 -11.76
CA TYR A 172 7.02 3.17 -11.17
C TYR A 172 7.69 1.87 -10.69
N VAL A 173 9.01 1.90 -10.64
CA VAL A 173 9.89 0.98 -9.89
C VAL A 173 10.83 1.88 -9.11
N ASP A 174 10.71 1.94 -7.80
CA ASP A 174 11.51 2.85 -6.99
C ASP A 174 12.10 2.18 -5.76
N VAL A 175 13.26 2.71 -5.36
CA VAL A 175 13.99 2.32 -4.15
C VAL A 175 14.13 3.57 -3.30
N VAL A 176 13.52 3.54 -2.12
CA VAL A 176 13.41 4.70 -1.24
C VAL A 176 13.75 4.32 0.21
N ASP A 177 14.19 5.28 1.00
CA ASP A 177 14.19 5.15 2.45
C ASP A 177 12.74 5.01 2.95
N PHE A 178 12.47 4.03 3.81
CA PHE A 178 11.09 3.71 4.23
C PHE A 178 10.48 4.80 5.12
N ASP A 179 11.28 5.45 5.95
CA ASP A 179 10.76 6.41 6.93
C ASP A 179 10.52 7.80 6.33
N THR A 180 11.26 8.13 5.29
CA THR A 180 11.20 9.45 4.64
C THR A 180 10.58 9.42 3.25
N ILE A 181 10.45 8.24 2.64
CA ILE A 181 10.01 8.04 1.24
C ILE A 181 10.87 8.84 0.25
N THR A 182 12.12 9.09 0.59
CA THR A 182 13.07 9.74 -0.31
C THR A 182 13.85 8.73 -1.13
N PRO A 183 14.06 8.95 -2.44
CA PRO A 183 14.89 8.09 -3.26
C PRO A 183 16.30 7.94 -2.69
N VAL A 184 16.85 6.73 -2.79
CA VAL A 184 18.22 6.42 -2.37
C VAL A 184 19.00 5.80 -3.51
N ASP A 185 20.31 6.06 -3.55
CA ASP A 185 21.24 5.44 -4.51
C ASP A 185 21.82 4.13 -3.97
N GLU A 186 21.89 3.99 -2.66
CA GLU A 186 22.43 2.83 -1.97
C GLU A 186 21.40 2.22 -1.01
N ILE A 187 21.25 0.90 -1.07
CA ILE A 187 20.40 0.12 -0.16
C ILE A 187 21.11 -0.02 1.18
N LYS A 188 20.56 0.61 2.20
CA LYS A 188 21.05 0.58 3.59
C LYS A 188 19.94 0.94 4.57
N GLY A 189 20.07 0.48 5.82
CA GLY A 189 19.02 0.68 6.81
C GLY A 189 17.70 0.06 6.36
N THR A 190 16.58 0.72 6.64
CA THR A 190 15.26 0.27 6.24
C THR A 190 14.90 0.84 4.87
N THR A 191 15.24 0.10 3.81
CA THR A 191 15.00 0.54 2.44
C THR A 191 13.77 -0.17 1.86
N LEU A 192 12.85 0.60 1.27
CA LEU A 192 11.67 0.10 0.59
C LEU A 192 11.94 0.00 -0.92
N VAL A 193 11.78 -1.19 -1.47
CA VAL A 193 11.72 -1.43 -2.91
C VAL A 193 10.26 -1.59 -3.30
N ALA A 194 9.71 -0.63 -4.03
CA ALA A 194 8.28 -0.54 -4.34
C ALA A 194 8.01 -0.47 -5.84
N ILE A 195 6.99 -1.18 -6.27
CA ILE A 195 6.54 -1.16 -7.66
C ILE A 195 5.06 -0.83 -7.76
N ALA A 196 4.70 -0.14 -8.84
CA ALA A 196 3.33 -0.03 -9.31
C ALA A 196 3.31 -0.35 -10.81
N VAL A 197 2.44 -1.26 -11.18
CA VAL A 197 2.34 -1.78 -12.55
C VAL A 197 0.88 -1.88 -12.94
N TYR A 198 0.55 -1.38 -14.12
CA TYR A 198 -0.74 -1.63 -14.76
C TYR A 198 -0.67 -2.99 -15.46
N ILE A 199 -1.63 -3.85 -15.16
CA ILE A 199 -1.92 -5.04 -15.96
C ILE A 199 -3.24 -4.77 -16.67
N GLY A 200 -3.18 -4.58 -17.97
CA GLY A 200 -4.30 -4.00 -18.70
C GLY A 200 -4.70 -2.63 -18.12
N LYS A 201 -5.92 -2.52 -17.59
CA LYS A 201 -6.42 -1.29 -16.95
C LYS A 201 -6.25 -1.29 -15.42
N THR A 202 -5.88 -2.42 -14.83
CA THR A 202 -5.82 -2.60 -13.38
C THR A 202 -4.44 -2.23 -12.84
N ARG A 203 -4.36 -1.19 -12.03
CA ARG A 203 -3.12 -0.80 -11.33
C ARG A 203 -2.92 -1.63 -10.09
N LEU A 204 -1.85 -2.39 -10.04
CA LEU A 204 -1.42 -3.22 -8.93
C LEU A 204 -0.15 -2.65 -8.30
N ILE A 205 0.02 -2.85 -7.02
CA ILE A 205 1.22 -2.47 -6.27
C ILE A 205 1.73 -3.66 -5.47
N ASP A 206 3.04 -3.70 -5.30
CA ASP A 206 3.71 -4.67 -4.43
C ASP A 206 5.05 -4.09 -3.97
N ASN A 207 5.68 -4.69 -2.96
CA ASN A 207 6.95 -4.21 -2.42
C ASN A 207 7.67 -5.27 -1.58
N PHE A 208 8.90 -4.95 -1.22
CA PHE A 208 9.59 -5.57 -0.08
C PHE A 208 10.45 -4.54 0.65
N ILE A 209 10.78 -4.83 1.91
CA ILE A 209 11.75 -4.07 2.70
C ILE A 209 13.07 -4.84 2.70
N ALA A 210 14.16 -4.13 2.39
CA ALA A 210 15.53 -4.64 2.34
C ALA A 210 16.23 -4.42 3.69
#